data_f9679763e50f9205c6f198599286a447
#
_entry.id   f9679763e50f9205c6f198599286a447
#
_cell.length_a   1.000
_cell.length_b   1.000
_cell.length_c   1.000
_cell.angle_alpha   90.00
_cell.angle_beta   90.00
_cell.angle_gamma   90.00
#
_symmetry.space_group_name_H-M   'P 1'
#
loop_
_entity.id
_entity.type
_entity.pdbx_description
1 polymer ?
#
loop_
_entity_poly.entity_id
_entity_poly.type
_entity_poly.pdbx_seq_one_letter_code
_entity_poly.pdbx_strand_id
1 'polypeptide(L)'
;MLTVNNLTLTLHHRPLLREIAFSVSPGEVLTLMGPSGSGKSTLFAWMIGALEAPFHASGELWLYNERCDERPTERRRIGILFQDALLFDHFSVGQNLLLALPADIRGAARKIQVQQALERAGLAGFYSRDPATLSGGQRARVSLLRALLARPLALLLDEPFNRLDAELRAGFRRWVFDELARLAIPAVLVTHDSDDIPDRGRCLNMRNWQ
;
A
#
# COMPACT_ATOMS: atom_id res chain seq x y z
N MET A 1 -1.43 11.54 -9.86
CA MET A 1 -2.78 11.59 -9.29
C MET A 1 -3.43 10.23 -9.47
N LEU A 2 -4.07 9.71 -8.43
CA LEU A 2 -4.90 8.50 -8.44
C LEU A 2 -6.36 8.95 -8.39
N THR A 3 -7.24 8.39 -9.23
CA THR A 3 -8.66 8.78 -9.26
C THR A 3 -9.54 7.54 -9.40
N VAL A 4 -10.56 7.45 -8.58
CA VAL A 4 -11.66 6.49 -8.69
C VAL A 4 -12.90 7.26 -9.12
N ASN A 5 -13.54 6.83 -10.21
CA ASN A 5 -14.74 7.45 -10.75
C ASN A 5 -15.90 6.48 -10.73
N ASN A 6 -16.97 6.90 -10.07
CA ASN A 6 -18.28 6.25 -10.06
C ASN A 6 -18.23 4.72 -9.88
N LEU A 7 -17.39 4.26 -8.93
CA LEU A 7 -17.24 2.83 -8.66
C LEU A 7 -18.41 2.30 -7.84
N THR A 8 -19.05 1.26 -8.34
CA THR A 8 -20.02 0.44 -7.60
C THR A 8 -19.47 -0.97 -7.46
N LEU A 9 -19.43 -1.46 -6.22
CA LEU A 9 -19.05 -2.83 -5.88
C LEU A 9 -20.30 -3.60 -5.45
N THR A 10 -20.47 -4.81 -6.00
CA THR A 10 -21.58 -5.69 -5.66
C THR A 10 -21.10 -7.05 -5.17
N LEU A 11 -21.85 -7.65 -4.27
CA LEU A 11 -21.68 -9.02 -3.80
C LEU A 11 -22.97 -9.80 -4.08
N HIS A 12 -22.90 -10.89 -4.83
CA HIS A 12 -24.10 -11.67 -5.25
C HIS A 12 -25.22 -10.75 -5.79
N HIS A 13 -24.87 -9.82 -6.69
CA HIS A 13 -25.78 -8.83 -7.29
C HIS A 13 -26.39 -7.81 -6.30
N ARG A 14 -25.99 -7.83 -5.02
CA ARG A 14 -26.40 -6.80 -4.04
C ARG A 14 -25.31 -5.74 -3.93
N PRO A 15 -25.65 -4.47 -4.01
CA PRO A 15 -24.68 -3.41 -3.82
C PRO A 15 -24.03 -3.50 -2.42
N LEU A 16 -22.71 -3.47 -2.40
CA LEU A 16 -21.89 -3.37 -1.20
C LEU A 16 -21.46 -1.91 -0.98
N LEU A 17 -21.03 -1.26 -2.07
CA LEU A 17 -20.66 0.15 -2.11
C LEU A 17 -21.14 0.76 -3.42
N ARG A 18 -21.61 2.02 -3.40
CA ARG A 18 -22.20 2.70 -4.54
C ARG A 18 -21.52 4.04 -4.79
N GLU A 19 -21.34 4.36 -6.07
CA GLU A 19 -20.93 5.69 -6.53
C GLU A 19 -19.68 6.24 -5.83
N ILE A 20 -18.71 5.36 -5.52
CA ILE A 20 -17.46 5.80 -4.93
C ILE A 20 -16.73 6.69 -5.92
N ALA A 21 -16.43 7.91 -5.50
CA ALA A 21 -15.63 8.86 -6.25
C ALA A 21 -14.68 9.60 -5.34
N PHE A 22 -13.39 9.58 -5.68
CA PHE A 22 -12.35 10.37 -5.03
C PHE A 22 -11.11 10.51 -5.90
N SER A 23 -10.31 11.50 -5.61
CA SER A 23 -8.99 11.67 -6.21
C SER A 23 -7.94 11.92 -5.13
N VAL A 24 -6.71 11.49 -5.37
CA VAL A 24 -5.56 11.64 -4.47
C VAL A 24 -4.40 12.23 -5.27
N SER A 25 -3.88 13.36 -4.82
CA SER A 25 -2.78 14.06 -5.47
C SER A 25 -1.42 13.37 -5.18
N PRO A 26 -0.39 13.59 -6.00
CA PRO A 26 0.96 13.14 -5.69
C PRO A 26 1.41 13.62 -4.30
N GLY A 27 1.90 12.68 -3.46
CA GLY A 27 2.32 12.95 -2.09
C GLY A 27 1.19 13.11 -1.07
N GLU A 28 -0.07 13.08 -1.50
CA GLU A 28 -1.24 13.08 -0.61
C GLU A 28 -1.53 11.68 -0.10
N VAL A 29 -1.99 11.58 1.16
CA VAL A 29 -2.57 10.38 1.75
C VAL A 29 -4.04 10.62 2.03
N LEU A 30 -4.92 9.91 1.32
CA LEU A 30 -6.35 9.88 1.60
C LEU A 30 -6.65 8.75 2.56
N THR A 31 -7.27 9.06 3.70
CA THR A 31 -7.71 8.03 4.65
C THR A 31 -9.16 7.63 4.40
N LEU A 32 -9.41 6.33 4.34
CA LEU A 32 -10.74 5.73 4.29
C LEU A 32 -11.04 5.03 5.61
N MET A 33 -12.01 5.52 6.35
CA MET A 33 -12.44 4.95 7.62
C MET A 33 -13.77 4.22 7.50
N GLY A 34 -13.89 3.14 8.26
CA GLY A 34 -15.14 2.40 8.36
C GLY A 34 -15.00 1.13 9.19
N PRO A 35 -16.11 0.57 9.68
CA PRO A 35 -16.08 -0.67 10.47
C PRO A 35 -15.58 -1.87 9.65
N SER A 36 -15.28 -2.95 10.35
CA SER A 36 -15.02 -4.24 9.69
C SER A 36 -16.22 -4.63 8.81
N GLY A 37 -15.95 -5.20 7.64
CA GLY A 37 -16.99 -5.57 6.68
C GLY A 37 -17.55 -4.40 5.84
N SER A 38 -17.08 -3.17 5.97
CA SER A 38 -17.55 -2.02 5.17
C SER A 38 -17.04 -2.01 3.72
N GLY A 39 -16.37 -3.05 3.26
CA GLY A 39 -15.90 -3.15 1.87
C GLY A 39 -14.51 -2.58 1.59
N LYS A 40 -13.74 -2.18 2.61
CA LYS A 40 -12.40 -1.59 2.46
C LYS A 40 -11.44 -2.51 1.69
N SER A 41 -11.31 -3.77 2.13
CA SER A 41 -10.43 -4.74 1.47
C SER A 41 -10.94 -5.13 0.08
N THR A 42 -12.26 -5.13 -0.14
CA THR A 42 -12.85 -5.35 -1.47
C THR A 42 -12.51 -4.22 -2.43
N LEU A 43 -12.57 -2.96 -1.95
CA LEU A 43 -12.13 -1.79 -2.72
C LEU A 43 -10.65 -1.92 -3.10
N PHE A 44 -9.78 -2.28 -2.16
CA PHE A 44 -8.36 -2.47 -2.45
C PHE A 44 -8.10 -3.63 -3.40
N ALA A 45 -8.81 -4.75 -3.24
CA ALA A 45 -8.73 -5.87 -4.17
C ALA A 45 -9.09 -5.45 -5.61
N TRP A 46 -10.15 -4.64 -5.77
CA TRP A 46 -10.48 -4.08 -7.08
C TRP A 46 -9.38 -3.14 -7.61
N MET A 47 -8.86 -2.24 -6.78
CA MET A 47 -7.83 -1.29 -7.20
C MET A 47 -6.55 -1.98 -7.69
N ILE A 48 -6.13 -3.06 -7.05
CA ILE A 48 -4.95 -3.84 -7.47
C ILE A 48 -5.23 -4.86 -8.58
N GLY A 49 -6.50 -5.08 -8.94
CA GLY A 49 -6.88 -6.06 -9.96
C GLY A 49 -6.95 -7.51 -9.46
N ALA A 50 -7.19 -7.69 -8.17
CA ALA A 50 -7.32 -9.00 -7.51
C ALA A 50 -8.76 -9.24 -6.97
N LEU A 51 -9.75 -8.59 -7.58
CA LEU A 51 -11.14 -8.82 -7.22
C LEU A 51 -11.60 -10.18 -7.74
N GLU A 52 -12.08 -11.04 -6.84
CA GLU A 52 -12.52 -12.40 -7.16
C GLU A 52 -14.04 -12.54 -7.06
N ALA A 53 -14.59 -13.54 -7.76
CA ALA A 53 -15.98 -13.92 -7.59
C ALA A 53 -16.26 -14.29 -6.12
N PRO A 54 -17.43 -13.96 -5.59
CA PRO A 54 -18.65 -13.48 -6.26
C PRO A 54 -18.80 -11.94 -6.31
N PHE A 55 -17.69 -11.19 -6.15
CA PHE A 55 -17.71 -9.74 -6.26
C PHE A 55 -17.67 -9.29 -7.72
N HIS A 56 -18.39 -8.21 -8.01
CA HIS A 56 -18.36 -7.52 -9.30
C HIS A 56 -18.15 -6.02 -9.07
N ALA A 57 -17.55 -5.37 -10.04
CA ALA A 57 -17.28 -3.95 -10.02
C ALA A 57 -17.68 -3.28 -11.33
N SER A 58 -18.24 -2.08 -11.24
CA SER A 58 -18.42 -1.16 -12.36
C SER A 58 -17.92 0.21 -11.95
N GLY A 59 -17.11 0.86 -12.76
CA GLY A 59 -16.47 2.13 -12.47
C GLY A 59 -15.11 2.20 -13.11
N GLU A 60 -14.40 3.29 -12.89
CA GLU A 60 -13.10 3.54 -13.52
C GLU A 60 -12.02 3.84 -12.50
N LEU A 61 -10.83 3.30 -12.73
CA LEU A 61 -9.62 3.60 -11.98
C LEU A 61 -8.61 4.26 -12.91
N TRP A 62 -8.22 5.47 -12.56
CA TRP A 62 -7.25 6.26 -13.31
C TRP A 62 -6.00 6.48 -12.48
N LEU A 63 -4.85 6.26 -13.07
CA LEU A 63 -3.56 6.55 -12.48
C LEU A 63 -2.81 7.53 -13.39
N TYR A 64 -2.64 8.76 -12.89
CA TYR A 64 -2.31 9.92 -13.70
C TYR A 64 -3.35 10.10 -14.84
N ASN A 65 -2.96 10.07 -16.08
CA ASN A 65 -3.90 10.24 -17.20
C ASN A 65 -4.21 8.91 -17.92
N GLU A 66 -3.96 7.78 -17.26
CA GLU A 66 -4.14 6.46 -17.84
C GLU A 66 -5.17 5.65 -17.07
N ARG A 67 -6.16 5.12 -17.75
CA ARG A 67 -7.11 4.18 -17.18
C ARG A 67 -6.43 2.83 -16.94
N CYS A 68 -6.61 2.28 -15.73
CA CYS A 68 -5.90 1.07 -15.32
C CYS A 68 -6.77 -0.04 -14.72
N ASP A 69 -8.08 0.16 -14.52
CA ASP A 69 -8.98 -0.88 -14.00
C ASP A 69 -9.10 -2.11 -14.88
N GLU A 70 -8.90 -1.97 -16.19
CA GLU A 70 -8.92 -3.08 -17.15
C GLU A 70 -7.56 -3.78 -17.31
N ARG A 71 -6.49 -3.23 -16.69
CA ARG A 71 -5.15 -3.80 -16.77
C ARG A 71 -4.99 -4.95 -15.77
N PRO A 72 -4.22 -5.99 -16.10
CA PRO A 72 -3.86 -7.01 -15.14
C PRO A 72 -3.01 -6.41 -14.02
N THR A 73 -3.01 -7.06 -12.85
CA THR A 73 -2.40 -6.59 -11.60
C THR A 73 -0.97 -6.07 -11.78
N GLU A 74 -0.12 -6.83 -12.48
CA GLU A 74 1.29 -6.50 -12.70
C GLU A 74 1.51 -5.24 -13.56
N ARG A 75 0.51 -4.81 -14.30
CA ARG A 75 0.56 -3.61 -15.15
C ARG A 75 -0.10 -2.37 -14.56
N ARG A 76 -0.79 -2.52 -13.42
CA ARG A 76 -1.44 -1.38 -12.74
C ARG A 76 -0.46 -0.45 -12.07
N ARG A 77 0.72 -0.94 -11.69
CA ARG A 77 1.75 -0.19 -10.97
C ARG A 77 1.24 0.43 -9.66
N ILE A 78 0.30 -0.25 -9.00
CA ILE A 78 -0.23 0.09 -7.68
C ILE A 78 0.39 -0.88 -6.69
N GLY A 79 1.16 -0.36 -5.75
CA GLY A 79 1.70 -1.13 -4.64
C GLY A 79 0.68 -1.29 -3.52
N ILE A 80 0.86 -2.31 -2.70
CA ILE A 80 0.05 -2.51 -1.50
C ILE A 80 0.94 -2.89 -0.32
N LEU A 81 0.68 -2.27 0.83
CA LEU A 81 1.24 -2.66 2.13
C LEU A 81 0.10 -3.23 2.97
N PHE A 82 0.18 -4.52 3.25
CA PHE A 82 -0.76 -5.23 4.08
C PHE A 82 -0.44 -5.05 5.56
N GLN A 83 -1.42 -5.31 6.42
CA GLN A 83 -1.26 -5.38 7.88
C GLN A 83 -0.16 -6.38 8.27
N ASP A 84 -0.10 -7.53 7.59
CA ASP A 84 1.00 -8.48 7.70
C ASP A 84 2.14 -8.13 6.74
N ALA A 85 3.37 -8.22 7.22
CA ALA A 85 4.55 -7.92 6.41
C ALA A 85 4.72 -8.84 5.20
N LEU A 86 4.15 -10.05 5.22
CA LEU A 86 4.17 -11.06 4.16
C LEU A 86 5.57 -11.24 3.55
N LEU A 87 6.60 -11.29 4.39
CA LEU A 87 7.96 -11.58 3.95
C LEU A 87 8.13 -13.08 3.67
N PHE A 88 8.93 -13.40 2.68
CA PHE A 88 9.30 -14.79 2.39
C PHE A 88 10.31 -15.27 3.42
N ASP A 89 9.93 -16.21 4.27
CA ASP A 89 10.73 -16.68 5.41
C ASP A 89 12.00 -17.45 4.98
N HIS A 90 12.01 -18.03 3.78
CA HIS A 90 13.16 -18.76 3.23
C HIS A 90 14.16 -17.85 2.48
N PHE A 91 13.90 -16.55 2.44
CA PHE A 91 14.78 -15.54 1.86
C PHE A 91 15.28 -14.59 2.93
N SER A 92 16.54 -14.13 2.80
CA SER A 92 17.05 -13.04 3.62
C SER A 92 16.27 -11.75 3.36
N VAL A 93 16.41 -10.76 4.25
CA VAL A 93 15.88 -9.40 4.07
C VAL A 93 16.27 -8.83 2.70
N GLY A 94 17.56 -8.90 2.35
CA GLY A 94 18.06 -8.43 1.06
C GLY A 94 17.42 -9.15 -0.13
N GLN A 95 17.26 -10.46 -0.05
CA GLN A 95 16.60 -11.25 -1.10
C GLN A 95 15.12 -10.88 -1.26
N ASN A 96 14.39 -10.69 -0.15
CA ASN A 96 13.01 -10.17 -0.18
C ASN A 96 12.90 -8.84 -0.93
N LEU A 97 13.86 -7.95 -0.73
CA LEU A 97 13.89 -6.64 -1.38
C LEU A 97 14.34 -6.71 -2.85
N LEU A 98 15.28 -7.61 -3.17
CA LEU A 98 15.73 -7.84 -4.55
C LEU A 98 14.61 -8.29 -5.49
N LEU A 99 13.65 -9.07 -4.98
CA LEU A 99 12.49 -9.53 -5.77
C LEU A 99 11.63 -8.38 -6.28
N ALA A 100 11.59 -7.27 -5.55
CA ALA A 100 10.75 -6.12 -5.89
C ALA A 100 11.41 -5.18 -6.91
N LEU A 101 12.72 -5.29 -7.11
CA LEU A 101 13.42 -4.37 -8.02
C LEU A 101 13.01 -4.61 -9.49
N PRO A 102 12.73 -3.54 -10.23
CA PRO A 102 12.45 -3.62 -11.66
C PRO A 102 13.55 -4.31 -12.47
N ALA A 103 13.17 -4.92 -13.58
CA ALA A 103 14.09 -5.70 -14.41
C ALA A 103 15.16 -4.86 -15.16
N ASP A 104 14.95 -3.55 -15.27
CA ASP A 104 15.91 -2.61 -15.86
C ASP A 104 17.15 -2.43 -14.97
N ILE A 105 17.04 -2.68 -13.66
CA ILE A 105 18.17 -2.65 -12.74
C ILE A 105 18.88 -3.99 -12.76
N ARG A 106 20.14 -4.01 -13.16
CA ARG A 106 20.91 -5.25 -13.38
C ARG A 106 22.22 -5.28 -12.59
N GLY A 107 22.78 -6.48 -12.43
CA GLY A 107 24.11 -6.70 -11.87
C GLY A 107 24.26 -6.16 -10.44
N ALA A 108 25.43 -5.60 -10.14
CA ALA A 108 25.78 -5.09 -8.81
C ALA A 108 24.88 -3.94 -8.34
N ALA A 109 24.28 -3.17 -9.26
CA ALA A 109 23.39 -2.06 -8.93
C ALA A 109 22.17 -2.50 -8.11
N ARG A 110 21.67 -3.73 -8.31
CA ARG A 110 20.56 -4.28 -7.54
C ARG A 110 20.87 -4.34 -6.05
N LYS A 111 22.03 -4.92 -5.69
CA LYS A 111 22.47 -5.03 -4.29
C LYS A 111 22.70 -3.65 -3.67
N ILE A 112 23.34 -2.75 -4.41
CA ILE A 112 23.61 -1.38 -3.96
C ILE A 112 22.29 -0.65 -3.65
N GLN A 113 21.30 -0.70 -4.52
CA GLN A 113 20.01 -0.06 -4.27
C GLN A 113 19.29 -0.61 -3.04
N VAL A 114 19.31 -1.94 -2.84
CA VAL A 114 18.73 -2.55 -1.64
C VAL A 114 19.46 -2.10 -0.39
N GLN A 115 20.79 -2.07 -0.39
CA GLN A 115 21.57 -1.61 0.76
C GLN A 115 21.29 -0.15 1.10
N GLN A 116 21.23 0.73 0.10
CA GLN A 116 20.88 2.13 0.29
C GLN A 116 19.46 2.32 0.82
N ALA A 117 18.51 1.49 0.37
CA ALA A 117 17.13 1.52 0.88
C ALA A 117 17.09 1.11 2.35
N LEU A 118 17.82 0.05 2.73
CA LEU A 118 17.93 -0.40 4.11
C LEU A 118 18.59 0.67 5.02
N GLU A 119 19.62 1.32 4.55
CA GLU A 119 20.28 2.41 5.30
C GLU A 119 19.31 3.57 5.58
N ARG A 120 18.57 4.03 4.57
CA ARG A 120 17.55 5.08 4.74
C ARG A 120 16.45 4.70 5.70
N ALA A 121 16.10 3.42 5.80
CA ALA A 121 15.10 2.91 6.74
C ALA A 121 15.64 2.67 8.16
N GLY A 122 16.92 2.98 8.43
CA GLY A 122 17.55 2.68 9.71
C GLY A 122 17.82 1.19 9.94
N LEU A 123 17.96 0.42 8.84
CA LEU A 123 18.21 -1.02 8.83
C LEU A 123 19.57 -1.35 8.19
N ALA A 124 20.58 -0.49 8.40
CA ALA A 124 21.94 -0.75 7.93
C ALA A 124 22.45 -2.11 8.44
N GLY A 125 23.09 -2.90 7.57
CA GLY A 125 23.60 -4.23 7.90
C GLY A 125 22.56 -5.36 7.94
N PHE A 126 21.28 -5.09 7.65
CA PHE A 126 20.21 -6.12 7.70
C PHE A 126 20.12 -6.99 6.44
N TYR A 127 20.91 -6.72 5.42
CA TYR A 127 20.80 -7.39 4.12
C TYR A 127 20.77 -8.92 4.22
N SER A 128 21.66 -9.51 5.04
CA SER A 128 21.78 -10.96 5.18
C SER A 128 20.94 -11.55 6.33
N ARG A 129 20.18 -10.72 7.05
CA ARG A 129 19.38 -11.20 8.19
C ARG A 129 18.21 -12.06 7.74
N ASP A 130 17.87 -13.03 8.58
CA ASP A 130 16.65 -13.83 8.48
C ASP A 130 15.45 -12.96 8.91
N PRO A 131 14.37 -12.85 8.10
CA PRO A 131 13.16 -12.14 8.47
C PRO A 131 12.52 -12.58 9.80
N ALA A 132 12.67 -13.84 10.19
CA ALA A 132 12.15 -14.36 11.45
C ALA A 132 12.80 -13.71 12.68
N THR A 133 14.03 -13.18 12.53
CA THR A 133 14.77 -12.51 13.63
C THR A 133 14.42 -11.04 13.80
N LEU A 134 13.56 -10.49 12.95
CA LEU A 134 13.20 -9.08 12.98
C LEU A 134 12.08 -8.80 13.98
N SER A 135 12.15 -7.63 14.64
CA SER A 135 10.99 -7.10 15.39
C SER A 135 9.82 -6.76 14.45
N GLY A 136 8.60 -6.61 15.00
CA GLY A 136 7.42 -6.22 14.22
C GLY A 136 7.63 -4.93 13.42
N GLY A 137 8.21 -3.89 14.02
CA GLY A 137 8.51 -2.63 13.34
C GLY A 137 9.59 -2.77 12.25
N GLN A 138 10.59 -3.63 12.45
CA GLN A 138 11.60 -3.91 11.43
C GLN A 138 10.98 -4.68 10.24
N ARG A 139 10.12 -5.68 10.51
CA ARG A 139 9.38 -6.40 9.46
C ARG A 139 8.48 -5.46 8.65
N ALA A 140 7.76 -4.55 9.32
CA ALA A 140 6.92 -3.55 8.67
C ALA A 140 7.74 -2.62 7.76
N ARG A 141 8.90 -2.13 8.21
CA ARG A 141 9.81 -1.31 7.39
C ARG A 141 10.33 -2.06 6.17
N VAL A 142 10.75 -3.31 6.31
CA VAL A 142 11.17 -4.14 5.17
C VAL A 142 10.03 -4.33 4.17
N SER A 143 8.81 -4.58 4.65
CA SER A 143 7.64 -4.74 3.78
C SER A 143 7.33 -3.45 3.00
N LEU A 144 7.38 -2.28 3.64
CA LEU A 144 7.23 -1.00 2.94
C LEU A 144 8.35 -0.77 1.92
N LEU A 145 9.61 -1.01 2.28
CA LEU A 145 10.73 -0.91 1.33
C LEU A 145 10.51 -1.80 0.11
N ARG A 146 10.01 -3.02 0.30
CA ARG A 146 9.69 -3.93 -0.80
C ARG A 146 8.64 -3.33 -1.72
N ALA A 147 7.57 -2.75 -1.16
CA ALA A 147 6.53 -2.09 -1.95
C ALA A 147 7.08 -0.87 -2.73
N LEU A 148 7.93 -0.04 -2.10
CA LEU A 148 8.49 1.17 -2.71
C LEU A 148 9.57 0.87 -3.77
N LEU A 149 10.38 -0.18 -3.57
CA LEU A 149 11.42 -0.59 -4.52
C LEU A 149 10.85 -1.08 -5.85
N ALA A 150 9.60 -1.54 -5.87
CA ALA A 150 8.86 -1.86 -7.09
C ALA A 150 8.52 -0.61 -7.94
N ARG A 151 8.83 0.59 -7.46
CA ARG A 151 8.53 1.88 -8.09
C ARG A 151 7.05 2.03 -8.46
N PRO A 152 6.15 1.88 -7.49
CA PRO A 152 4.73 2.04 -7.74
C PRO A 152 4.39 3.49 -8.07
N LEU A 153 3.32 3.70 -8.82
CA LEU A 153 2.77 5.03 -9.12
C LEU A 153 1.70 5.45 -8.10
N ALA A 154 1.19 4.51 -7.31
CA ALA A 154 0.31 4.73 -6.15
C ALA A 154 0.55 3.65 -5.12
N LEU A 155 0.24 3.92 -3.84
CA LEU A 155 0.36 2.95 -2.76
C LEU A 155 -0.95 2.82 -1.98
N LEU A 156 -1.36 1.58 -1.72
CA LEU A 156 -2.46 1.24 -0.83
C LEU A 156 -1.89 0.76 0.50
N LEU A 157 -2.47 1.24 1.59
CA LEU A 157 -2.04 0.95 2.96
C LEU A 157 -3.22 0.30 3.70
N ASP A 158 -3.20 -1.03 3.85
CA ASP A 158 -4.29 -1.79 4.48
C ASP A 158 -3.96 -2.04 5.96
N GLU A 159 -4.48 -1.17 6.83
CA GLU A 159 -4.29 -1.20 8.28
C GLU A 159 -2.80 -1.42 8.70
N PRO A 160 -1.84 -0.69 8.12
CA PRO A 160 -0.41 -1.02 8.17
C PRO A 160 0.21 -0.84 9.56
N PHE A 161 -0.50 -0.18 10.49
CA PHE A 161 0.03 0.19 11.80
C PHE A 161 -0.53 -0.67 12.95
N ASN A 162 -1.55 -1.50 12.70
CA ASN A 162 -2.31 -2.17 13.75
C ASN A 162 -1.53 -3.21 14.59
N ARG A 163 -0.46 -3.78 14.02
CA ARG A 163 0.34 -4.82 14.71
C ARG A 163 1.57 -4.28 15.43
N LEU A 164 1.67 -2.96 15.55
CA LEU A 164 2.78 -2.30 16.21
C LEU A 164 2.34 -1.80 17.58
N ASP A 165 3.23 -1.88 18.57
CA ASP A 165 3.03 -1.19 19.84
C ASP A 165 3.01 0.34 19.61
N ALA A 166 2.48 1.08 20.58
CA ALA A 166 2.18 2.51 20.44
C ALA A 166 3.42 3.35 20.09
N GLU A 167 4.59 3.04 20.65
CA GLU A 167 5.82 3.80 20.42
C GLU A 167 6.37 3.53 19.02
N LEU A 168 6.47 2.26 18.63
CA LEU A 168 6.91 1.85 17.29
C LEU A 168 5.94 2.33 16.21
N ARG A 169 4.63 2.32 16.51
CA ARG A 169 3.57 2.77 15.61
C ARG A 169 3.73 4.22 15.22
N ALA A 170 3.92 5.12 16.20
CA ALA A 170 4.07 6.55 15.93
C ALA A 170 5.30 6.85 15.05
N GLY A 171 6.45 6.22 15.35
CA GLY A 171 7.67 6.38 14.57
C GLY A 171 7.56 5.80 13.16
N PHE A 172 6.94 4.62 13.00
CA PHE A 172 6.75 4.00 11.69
C PHE A 172 5.76 4.80 10.84
N ARG A 173 4.64 5.24 11.40
CA ARG A 173 3.64 6.08 10.73
C ARG A 173 4.25 7.35 10.14
N ARG A 174 5.02 8.10 10.95
CA ARG A 174 5.70 9.31 10.49
C ARG A 174 6.64 8.99 9.33
N TRP A 175 7.46 7.96 9.46
CA TRP A 175 8.40 7.57 8.41
C TRP A 175 7.69 7.17 7.11
N VAL A 176 6.55 6.46 7.19
CA VAL A 176 5.73 6.10 6.01
C VAL A 176 5.27 7.36 5.29
N PHE A 177 4.70 8.32 6.00
CA PHE A 177 4.18 9.54 5.40
C PHE A 177 5.28 10.43 4.82
N ASP A 178 6.42 10.53 5.49
CA ASP A 178 7.60 11.26 4.99
C ASP A 178 8.12 10.64 3.69
N GLU A 179 8.19 9.30 3.59
CA GLU A 179 8.60 8.62 2.37
C GLU A 179 7.62 8.82 1.20
N LEU A 180 6.31 8.76 1.47
CA LEU A 180 5.30 9.02 0.45
C LEU A 180 5.35 10.45 -0.07
N ALA A 181 5.50 11.42 0.82
CA ALA A 181 5.66 12.83 0.45
C ALA A 181 6.95 13.06 -0.36
N ARG A 182 8.07 12.51 0.11
CA ARG A 182 9.37 12.62 -0.57
C ARG A 182 9.37 12.02 -1.98
N LEU A 183 8.66 10.92 -2.18
CA LEU A 183 8.54 10.22 -3.47
C LEU A 183 7.39 10.76 -4.32
N ALA A 184 6.60 11.70 -3.80
CA ALA A 184 5.39 12.22 -4.42
C ALA A 184 4.42 11.10 -4.89
N ILE A 185 4.27 10.05 -4.09
CA ILE A 185 3.38 8.92 -4.37
C ILE A 185 2.00 9.20 -3.75
N PRO A 186 0.90 9.23 -4.53
CA PRO A 186 -0.44 9.26 -3.99
C PRO A 186 -0.74 7.96 -3.24
N ALA A 187 -1.33 8.06 -2.04
CA ALA A 187 -1.64 6.87 -1.25
C ALA A 187 -3.07 6.88 -0.72
N VAL A 188 -3.64 5.70 -0.58
CA VAL A 188 -4.92 5.47 0.10
C VAL A 188 -4.64 4.62 1.33
N LEU A 189 -4.96 5.16 2.50
CA LEU A 189 -4.85 4.48 3.79
C LEU A 189 -6.24 3.99 4.24
N VAL A 190 -6.33 2.72 4.56
CA VAL A 190 -7.48 2.14 5.25
C VAL A 190 -7.10 1.92 6.71
N THR A 191 -7.89 2.47 7.62
CA THR A 191 -7.74 2.27 9.07
C THR A 191 -9.08 2.41 9.77
N HIS A 192 -9.18 1.89 10.99
CA HIS A 192 -10.28 2.14 11.91
C HIS A 192 -9.85 3.05 13.08
N ASP A 193 -8.58 3.44 13.12
CA ASP A 193 -8.01 4.28 14.17
C ASP A 193 -7.79 5.71 13.67
N SER A 194 -8.39 6.68 14.36
CA SER A 194 -8.26 8.09 14.03
C SER A 194 -6.84 8.64 14.17
N ASP A 195 -6.03 8.02 15.03
CA ASP A 195 -4.64 8.43 15.24
C ASP A 195 -3.74 8.15 14.03
N ASP A 196 -4.20 7.29 13.11
CA ASP A 196 -3.47 6.99 11.88
C ASP A 196 -3.67 8.03 10.78
N ILE A 197 -4.62 8.95 10.94
CA ILE A 197 -4.86 9.99 9.95
C ILE A 197 -3.67 10.96 9.96
N PRO A 198 -3.06 11.27 8.79
CA PRO A 198 -2.01 12.29 8.73
C PRO A 198 -2.51 13.65 9.19
N ASP A 199 -1.63 14.46 9.79
CA ASP A 199 -1.95 15.84 10.14
C ASP A 199 -2.50 16.58 8.92
N ARG A 200 -3.71 17.16 9.04
CA ARG A 200 -4.45 17.81 7.94
C ARG A 200 -4.77 16.88 6.77
N GLY A 201 -4.68 15.54 6.95
CA GLY A 201 -5.04 14.55 5.94
C GLY A 201 -6.54 14.53 5.67
N ARG A 202 -6.92 14.28 4.42
CA ARG A 202 -8.32 14.04 4.06
C ARG A 202 -8.77 12.70 4.58
N CYS A 203 -9.97 12.66 5.15
CA CYS A 203 -10.59 11.44 5.63
C CYS A 203 -12.02 11.32 5.07
N LEU A 204 -12.35 10.16 4.50
CA LEU A 204 -13.69 9.83 4.02
C LEU A 204 -14.20 8.61 4.77
N ASN A 205 -15.52 8.60 5.04
CA ASN A 205 -16.16 7.48 5.72
C ASN A 205 -16.79 6.53 4.70
N MET A 206 -16.44 5.25 4.77
CA MET A 206 -16.99 4.21 3.88
C MET A 206 -18.52 4.08 3.96
N ARG A 207 -19.13 4.47 5.08
CA ARG A 207 -20.60 4.48 5.24
C ARG A 207 -21.32 5.42 4.26
N ASN A 208 -20.62 6.42 3.75
CA ASN A 208 -21.22 7.36 2.79
C ASN A 208 -21.52 6.70 1.42
N TRP A 209 -21.01 5.50 1.20
CA TRP A 209 -21.13 4.75 -0.05
C TRP A 209 -21.90 3.42 0.10
N GLN A 210 -22.40 3.10 1.29
CA GLN A 210 -23.16 1.88 1.57
C GLN A 210 -24.65 2.01 1.18
#